data_92cdb317072b1047b5b8852e3fe71a9d
#
_entry.id   92cdb317072b1047b5b8852e3fe71a9d
#
_cell.length_a   1.000
_cell.length_b   1.000
_cell.length_c   1.000
_cell.angle_alpha   90.00
_cell.angle_beta   90.00
_cell.angle_gamma   90.00
#
_symmetry.space_group_name_H-M   'P 1'
#
loop_
_entity.id
_entity.type
_entity.pdbx_description
1 polymer ?
#
loop_
_entity_poly.entity_id
_entity_poly.type
_entity_poly.pdbx_seq_one_letter_code
_entity_poly.pdbx_strand_id
1 'polypeptide(L)'
;MKKTHGLDDREMELVKLLMNDCQTTGDIQAKLKKLFAGTIEQMLEAEMDEHLGYEKNSVAGNNSGNSRNGYGKKTIISDYGECEIAIPRDRNGDFEPKVIEKRQTRTDEIEQKIMQMYAKGMSQRDIEDTLKQIYGTEISQGLVSRITDKILPEVNEWQNRPLEAVYPVVFFDGIVFNSRKDNKIVTKCVYSVLGINMEGHKEILGTWISENESASFYASICSDLQSRGVKDIFIACHDNLTGLCNAINSVFPKTKNQLCIVHQIRNSCKFVPYKDRKAVCADLKKIYGAVNLDDAEFAKEEFREKWNKKYPNILKSWDKNWAELTVLCSCGFAKQNCRRSDGKG
;
A
#
# COMPACT_ATOMS: atom_id res chain seq x y z
N MET A 1 -34.63 2.57 31.27
CA MET A 1 -33.20 2.53 31.58
C MET A 1 -32.44 3.34 30.53
N LYS A 2 -31.82 4.46 30.92
CA LYS A 2 -30.93 5.22 30.05
C LYS A 2 -29.72 4.31 29.75
N LYS A 3 -29.43 4.10 28.45
CA LYS A 3 -28.19 3.42 28.03
C LYS A 3 -27.00 4.27 28.50
N THR A 4 -26.41 3.90 29.63
CA THR A 4 -25.07 4.36 29.99
C THR A 4 -24.12 3.67 29.00
N HIS A 5 -23.34 4.43 28.25
CA HIS A 5 -22.39 3.95 27.21
C HIS A 5 -21.25 3.08 27.79
N GLY A 6 -21.54 2.18 28.75
CA GLY A 6 -20.54 1.32 29.41
C GLY A 6 -19.61 2.07 30.37
N LEU A 7 -19.93 3.34 30.69
CA LEU A 7 -19.17 4.14 31.65
C LEU A 7 -19.52 3.69 33.09
N ASP A 8 -18.51 3.62 33.92
CA ASP A 8 -18.66 3.37 35.36
C ASP A 8 -19.13 4.66 36.10
N ASP A 9 -19.43 4.52 37.40
CA ASP A 9 -19.98 5.65 38.19
C ASP A 9 -18.95 6.79 38.33
N ARG A 10 -17.65 6.50 38.35
CA ARG A 10 -16.57 7.50 38.44
C ARG A 10 -16.40 8.24 37.08
N GLU A 11 -16.48 7.50 36.00
CA GLU A 11 -16.45 8.05 34.65
C GLU A 11 -17.66 8.93 34.40
N MET A 12 -18.86 8.54 34.90
CA MET A 12 -20.07 9.36 34.82
C MET A 12 -19.98 10.63 35.65
N GLU A 13 -19.29 10.63 36.78
CA GLU A 13 -19.03 11.82 37.57
C GLU A 13 -18.10 12.79 36.84
N LEU A 14 -17.05 12.26 36.20
CA LEU A 14 -16.13 13.01 35.35
C LEU A 14 -16.86 13.67 34.15
N VAL A 15 -17.76 12.92 33.51
CA VAL A 15 -18.63 13.47 32.43
C VAL A 15 -19.50 14.61 32.94
N LYS A 16 -20.10 14.50 34.13
CA LYS A 16 -20.90 15.60 34.71
C LYS A 16 -20.07 16.84 34.99
N LEU A 17 -18.83 16.67 35.49
CA LEU A 17 -17.91 17.78 35.73
C LEU A 17 -17.50 18.44 34.41
N LEU A 18 -17.28 17.66 33.35
CA LEU A 18 -16.99 18.17 32.02
C LEU A 18 -18.16 18.97 31.42
N MET A 19 -19.40 18.55 31.65
CA MET A 19 -20.58 19.20 31.09
C MET A 19 -20.85 20.59 31.66
N ASN A 20 -20.47 20.86 32.92
CA ASN A 20 -20.88 22.06 33.64
C ASN A 20 -20.50 23.37 32.93
N ASP A 21 -19.45 23.39 32.06
CA ASP A 21 -18.99 24.58 31.38
C ASP A 21 -18.93 24.43 29.85
N CYS A 22 -19.56 23.39 29.27
CA CYS A 22 -19.53 23.12 27.82
C CYS A 22 -20.91 23.42 27.24
N GLN A 23 -20.97 24.34 26.27
CA GLN A 23 -22.19 24.67 25.52
C GLN A 23 -22.14 24.13 24.08
N THR A 24 -20.96 23.92 23.55
CA THR A 24 -20.73 23.47 22.17
C THR A 24 -19.82 22.23 22.12
N THR A 25 -19.84 21.51 20.99
CA THR A 25 -18.88 20.42 20.73
C THR A 25 -17.43 20.92 20.73
N GLY A 26 -17.19 22.17 20.34
CA GLY A 26 -15.88 22.81 20.40
C GLY A 26 -15.36 22.98 21.83
N ASP A 27 -16.27 23.32 22.78
CA ASP A 27 -15.90 23.41 24.21
C ASP A 27 -15.49 22.05 24.76
N ILE A 28 -16.20 21.00 24.35
CA ILE A 28 -15.87 19.62 24.73
C ILE A 28 -14.48 19.25 24.21
N GLN A 29 -14.18 19.52 22.93
CA GLN A 29 -12.86 19.25 22.35
C GLN A 29 -11.75 20.03 23.09
N ALA A 30 -11.98 21.31 23.39
CA ALA A 30 -11.00 22.12 24.12
C ALA A 30 -10.73 21.58 25.55
N LYS A 31 -11.76 21.06 26.22
CA LYS A 31 -11.60 20.40 27.53
C LYS A 31 -10.90 19.06 27.43
N LEU A 32 -11.28 18.21 26.47
CA LEU A 32 -10.60 16.94 26.25
C LEU A 32 -9.13 17.14 25.94
N LYS A 33 -8.78 18.15 25.16
CA LYS A 33 -7.41 18.55 24.88
C LYS A 33 -6.63 18.89 26.16
N LYS A 34 -7.23 19.71 27.07
CA LYS A 34 -6.62 20.07 28.36
C LYS A 34 -6.48 18.87 29.28
N LEU A 35 -7.47 17.99 29.33
CA LEU A 35 -7.42 16.75 30.13
C LEU A 35 -6.33 15.83 29.61
N PHE A 36 -6.24 15.66 28.30
CA PHE A 36 -5.20 14.85 27.66
C PHE A 36 -3.81 15.36 28.03
N ALA A 37 -3.55 16.67 27.89
CA ALA A 37 -2.28 17.30 28.27
C ALA A 37 -1.97 17.10 29.77
N GLY A 38 -2.95 17.37 30.63
CA GLY A 38 -2.79 17.19 32.10
C GLY A 38 -2.57 15.75 32.51
N THR A 39 -3.21 14.78 31.83
CA THR A 39 -2.95 13.35 32.09
C THR A 39 -1.52 12.96 31.74
N ILE A 40 -1.03 13.40 30.56
CA ILE A 40 0.37 13.17 30.19
C ILE A 40 1.34 13.80 31.19
N GLU A 41 1.09 15.04 31.63
CA GLU A 41 1.92 15.69 32.62
C GLU A 41 1.97 14.94 33.95
N GLN A 42 0.83 14.40 34.41
CA GLN A 42 0.78 13.55 35.61
C GLN A 42 1.55 12.23 35.44
N MET A 43 1.45 11.59 34.26
CA MET A 43 2.24 10.40 33.97
C MET A 43 3.74 10.70 33.94
N LEU A 44 4.16 11.83 33.38
CA LEU A 44 5.55 12.28 33.38
C LEU A 44 6.08 12.60 34.78
N GLU A 45 5.23 13.14 35.67
CA GLU A 45 5.58 13.34 37.07
C GLU A 45 5.77 11.99 37.78
N ALA A 46 4.90 11.00 37.54
CA ALA A 46 5.06 9.67 38.10
C ALA A 46 6.35 8.98 37.61
N GLU A 47 6.69 9.09 36.32
CA GLU A 47 7.98 8.61 35.80
C GLU A 47 9.17 9.32 36.43
N MET A 48 9.07 10.62 36.71
CA MET A 48 10.11 11.38 37.41
C MET A 48 10.25 10.93 38.86
N ASP A 49 9.14 10.65 39.55
CA ASP A 49 9.15 10.10 40.92
C ASP A 49 9.85 8.75 40.96
N GLU A 50 9.56 7.87 40.01
CA GLU A 50 10.22 6.57 39.86
C GLU A 50 11.71 6.73 39.53
N HIS A 51 12.07 7.63 38.64
CA HIS A 51 13.45 7.90 38.24
C HIS A 51 14.32 8.41 39.41
N LEU A 52 13.76 9.31 40.22
CA LEU A 52 14.48 9.90 41.36
C LEU A 52 14.41 9.04 42.64
N GLY A 53 13.44 8.12 42.70
CA GLY A 53 13.20 7.28 43.89
C GLY A 53 12.48 8.00 45.05
N TYR A 54 11.90 9.17 44.82
CA TYR A 54 11.15 9.92 45.81
C TYR A 54 10.10 10.84 45.17
N GLU A 55 8.99 11.05 45.85
CA GLU A 55 7.89 11.92 45.46
C GLU A 55 8.25 13.40 45.55
N LYS A 56 7.56 14.25 44.84
CA LYS A 56 7.71 15.70 44.86
C LYS A 56 7.50 16.23 46.30
N ASN A 57 8.40 17.10 46.74
CA ASN A 57 8.45 17.69 48.09
C ASN A 57 8.73 16.68 49.22
N SER A 58 9.16 15.48 48.92
CA SER A 58 9.59 14.52 49.93
C SER A 58 10.94 14.90 50.56
N VAL A 59 11.06 14.69 51.87
CA VAL A 59 12.31 14.86 52.65
C VAL A 59 13.39 13.88 52.13
N ALA A 60 13.01 12.74 51.61
CA ALA A 60 13.91 11.75 51.02
C ALA A 60 14.76 12.30 49.85
N GLY A 61 14.32 13.37 49.22
CA GLY A 61 15.08 14.06 48.16
C GLY A 61 16.27 14.86 48.63
N ASN A 62 16.40 15.11 49.95
CA ASN A 62 17.53 15.81 50.52
C ASN A 62 18.81 14.96 50.45
N ASN A 63 19.84 15.46 49.75
CA ASN A 63 21.12 14.75 49.56
C ASN A 63 21.04 13.45 48.74
N SER A 64 20.00 13.26 47.90
CA SER A 64 19.84 12.07 47.05
C SER A 64 20.81 12.00 45.84
N GLY A 65 21.64 13.04 45.63
CA GLY A 65 22.59 13.11 44.50
C GLY A 65 21.95 13.63 43.19
N ASN A 66 20.64 13.53 43.00
CA ASN A 66 19.90 14.12 41.90
C ASN A 66 18.59 14.74 42.39
N SER A 67 18.11 15.77 41.74
CA SER A 67 16.88 16.47 42.15
C SER A 67 16.15 17.08 40.97
N ARG A 68 14.85 17.35 41.14
CA ARG A 68 14.05 18.06 40.14
C ARG A 68 14.62 19.40 39.79
N ASN A 69 14.65 19.78 38.52
CA ASN A 69 15.21 21.02 38.00
C ASN A 69 14.19 21.75 37.08
N GLY A 70 12.98 21.92 37.59
CA GLY A 70 11.92 22.62 36.87
C GLY A 70 11.35 21.84 35.69
N TYR A 71 10.74 22.53 34.74
CA TYR A 71 10.03 21.96 33.60
C TYR A 71 10.53 22.55 32.28
N GLY A 72 10.51 21.74 31.23
CA GLY A 72 10.64 22.21 29.88
C GLY A 72 9.27 22.24 29.22
N LYS A 73 9.03 23.21 28.35
CA LYS A 73 7.82 23.23 27.52
C LYS A 73 8.05 22.47 26.23
N LYS A 74 7.05 21.69 25.81
CA LYS A 74 7.05 20.93 24.58
C LYS A 74 5.67 20.92 23.97
N THR A 75 5.58 21.18 22.66
CA THR A 75 4.35 21.05 21.91
C THR A 75 4.30 19.68 21.24
N ILE A 76 3.21 18.95 21.45
CA ILE A 76 2.92 17.68 20.79
C ILE A 76 1.63 17.79 19.97
N ILE A 77 1.60 17.11 18.85
CA ILE A 77 0.42 16.96 18.00
C ILE A 77 -0.28 15.66 18.41
N SER A 78 -1.55 15.77 18.79
CA SER A 78 -2.42 14.66 19.17
C SER A 78 -3.70 14.67 18.35
N ASP A 79 -4.56 13.67 18.54
CA ASP A 79 -5.91 13.62 17.97
C ASP A 79 -6.81 14.81 18.38
N TYR A 80 -6.42 15.51 19.45
CA TYR A 80 -7.11 16.73 19.91
C TYR A 80 -6.45 18.03 19.41
N GLY A 81 -5.51 17.93 18.47
CA GLY A 81 -4.69 19.05 17.97
C GLY A 81 -3.38 19.27 18.75
N GLU A 82 -2.77 20.42 18.55
CA GLU A 82 -1.50 20.78 19.24
C GLU A 82 -1.71 21.01 20.73
N CYS A 83 -1.00 20.27 21.58
CA CYS A 83 -1.01 20.40 23.03
C CYS A 83 0.36 20.86 23.51
N GLU A 84 0.43 21.95 24.28
CA GLU A 84 1.62 22.30 25.06
C GLU A 84 1.63 21.48 26.36
N ILE A 85 2.72 20.78 26.63
CA ILE A 85 2.92 19.96 27.84
C ILE A 85 4.19 20.41 28.59
N ALA A 86 4.13 20.32 29.90
CA ALA A 86 5.26 20.57 30.79
C ALA A 86 6.00 19.26 31.09
N ILE A 87 7.25 19.14 30.63
CA ILE A 87 8.08 17.95 30.86
C ILE A 87 9.00 18.22 32.05
N PRO A 88 8.94 17.41 33.13
CA PRO A 88 9.83 17.59 34.27
C PRO A 88 11.27 17.31 33.87
N ARG A 89 12.21 17.99 34.53
CA ARG A 89 13.65 17.83 34.33
C ARG A 89 14.32 17.51 35.64
N ASP A 90 15.32 16.68 35.60
CA ASP A 90 16.23 16.44 36.69
C ASP A 90 17.51 17.28 36.55
N ARG A 91 18.28 17.40 37.63
CA ARG A 91 19.48 18.26 37.67
C ARG A 91 20.63 17.65 36.86
N ASN A 92 20.74 16.36 36.83
CA ASN A 92 21.77 15.62 36.08
C ASN A 92 21.46 15.55 34.58
N GLY A 93 20.20 15.71 34.17
CA GLY A 93 19.77 15.60 32.78
C GLY A 93 19.64 14.17 32.28
N ASP A 94 19.61 13.18 33.18
CA ASP A 94 19.58 11.74 32.87
C ASP A 94 18.15 11.21 32.70
N PHE A 95 17.14 11.99 33.06
CA PHE A 95 15.75 11.59 32.94
C PHE A 95 15.35 11.40 31.45
N GLU A 96 14.91 10.20 31.13
CA GLU A 96 14.39 9.83 29.81
C GLU A 96 12.93 9.40 29.94
N PRO A 97 11.97 10.30 29.65
CA PRO A 97 10.55 9.97 29.74
C PRO A 97 10.16 8.94 28.66
N LYS A 98 9.32 7.96 29.05
CA LYS A 98 8.83 6.88 28.21
C LYS A 98 7.48 7.22 27.56
N VAL A 99 6.61 7.94 28.30
CA VAL A 99 5.28 8.34 27.81
C VAL A 99 5.37 9.27 26.60
N ILE A 100 6.34 10.21 26.62
CA ILE A 100 6.66 11.09 25.51
C ILE A 100 8.19 11.19 25.39
N GLU A 101 8.76 10.50 24.43
CA GLU A 101 10.20 10.49 24.20
C GLU A 101 10.78 11.90 23.98
N LYS A 102 12.06 12.12 24.32
CA LYS A 102 12.73 13.45 24.24
C LYS A 102 12.52 14.19 22.91
N ARG A 103 12.46 13.48 21.78
CA ARG A 103 12.35 14.06 20.44
C ARG A 103 10.99 13.86 19.78
N GLN A 104 10.06 13.20 20.43
CA GLN A 104 8.72 12.95 19.90
C GLN A 104 7.93 14.25 19.89
N THR A 105 7.39 14.65 18.75
CA THR A 105 6.60 15.88 18.57
C THR A 105 5.13 15.61 18.28
N ARG A 106 4.73 14.34 18.30
CA ARG A 106 3.37 13.88 18.00
C ARG A 106 3.11 12.54 18.65
N THR A 107 1.85 12.19 18.77
CA THR A 107 1.44 10.87 19.26
C THR A 107 1.55 9.82 18.14
N ASP A 108 1.67 8.54 18.53
CA ASP A 108 1.80 7.42 17.59
C ASP A 108 0.57 7.26 16.71
N GLU A 109 -0.62 7.65 17.20
CA GLU A 109 -1.87 7.61 16.45
C GLU A 109 -1.83 8.51 15.20
N ILE A 110 -1.21 9.68 15.31
CA ILE A 110 -1.04 10.59 14.15
C ILE A 110 -0.11 9.96 13.11
N GLU A 111 0.98 9.31 13.54
CA GLU A 111 1.88 8.63 12.61
C GLU A 111 1.17 7.47 11.91
N GLN A 112 0.39 6.67 12.65
CA GLN A 112 -0.41 5.59 12.06
C GLN A 112 -1.43 6.10 11.04
N LYS A 113 -2.10 7.22 11.31
CA LYS A 113 -3.03 7.85 10.37
C LYS A 113 -2.33 8.34 9.10
N ILE A 114 -1.14 8.94 9.22
CA ILE A 114 -0.32 9.31 8.07
C ILE A 114 0.01 8.09 7.23
N MET A 115 0.45 6.99 7.85
CA MET A 115 0.75 5.75 7.16
C MET A 115 -0.47 5.15 6.46
N GLN A 116 -1.64 5.15 7.12
CA GLN A 116 -2.89 4.68 6.52
C GLN A 116 -3.34 5.51 5.32
N MET A 117 -3.23 6.84 5.40
CA MET A 117 -3.54 7.72 4.27
C MET A 117 -2.59 7.49 3.09
N TYR A 118 -1.30 7.34 3.37
CA TYR A 118 -0.30 7.01 2.36
C TYR A 118 -0.55 5.65 1.71
N ALA A 119 -0.87 4.62 2.50
CA ALA A 119 -1.21 3.29 2.01
C ALA A 119 -2.49 3.27 1.14
N LYS A 120 -3.40 4.23 1.33
CA LYS A 120 -4.57 4.45 0.46
C LYS A 120 -4.26 5.21 -0.82
N GLY A 121 -3.00 5.56 -1.07
CA GLY A 121 -2.56 6.22 -2.28
C GLY A 121 -2.60 7.75 -2.25
N MET A 122 -2.80 8.37 -1.08
CA MET A 122 -2.73 9.83 -0.96
C MET A 122 -1.31 10.32 -1.16
N SER A 123 -1.14 11.42 -1.91
CA SER A 123 0.16 12.07 -2.03
C SER A 123 0.56 12.75 -0.70
N GLN A 124 1.86 13.01 -0.52
CA GLN A 124 2.36 13.71 0.67
C GLN A 124 1.67 15.07 0.86
N ARG A 125 1.34 15.78 -0.22
CA ARG A 125 0.62 17.06 -0.18
C ARG A 125 -0.83 16.89 0.25
N ASP A 126 -1.52 15.85 -0.28
CA ASP A 126 -2.92 15.59 0.12
C ASP A 126 -3.00 15.21 1.60
N ILE A 127 -1.99 14.49 2.11
CA ILE A 127 -1.89 14.15 3.55
C ILE A 127 -1.69 15.42 4.39
N GLU A 128 -0.77 16.31 3.98
CA GLU A 128 -0.52 17.59 4.63
C GLU A 128 -1.81 18.43 4.69
N ASP A 129 -2.47 18.62 3.54
CA ASP A 129 -3.73 19.38 3.44
C ASP A 129 -4.84 18.76 4.29
N THR A 130 -4.98 17.43 4.29
CA THR A 130 -5.98 16.73 5.08
C THR A 130 -5.75 16.90 6.57
N LEU A 131 -4.51 16.73 7.04
CA LEU A 131 -4.18 16.88 8.45
C LEU A 131 -4.34 18.33 8.91
N LYS A 132 -3.99 19.31 8.08
CA LYS A 132 -4.24 20.72 8.35
C LYS A 132 -5.74 21.01 8.50
N GLN A 133 -6.58 20.44 7.64
CA GLN A 133 -8.05 20.61 7.72
C GLN A 133 -8.64 19.96 8.98
N ILE A 134 -8.17 18.77 9.36
CA ILE A 134 -8.74 18.01 10.49
C ILE A 134 -8.23 18.52 11.83
N TYR A 135 -6.91 18.76 11.94
CA TYR A 135 -6.25 19.05 13.22
C TYR A 135 -5.79 20.52 13.37
N GLY A 136 -5.92 21.32 12.29
CA GLY A 136 -5.46 22.71 12.28
C GLY A 136 -3.93 22.87 12.33
N THR A 137 -3.18 21.78 12.14
CA THR A 137 -1.72 21.74 12.31
C THR A 137 -1.01 21.60 10.98
N GLU A 138 0.06 22.34 10.78
CA GLU A 138 0.92 22.23 9.61
C GLU A 138 1.93 21.10 9.79
N ILE A 139 1.83 20.09 8.95
CA ILE A 139 2.76 18.96 8.89
C ILE A 139 3.53 19.07 7.58
N SER A 140 4.86 19.18 7.66
CA SER A 140 5.68 19.32 6.46
C SER A 140 5.75 18.02 5.64
N GLN A 141 5.85 18.14 4.30
CA GLN A 141 6.05 17.01 3.40
C GLN A 141 7.28 16.17 3.78
N GLY A 142 8.36 16.79 4.23
CA GLY A 142 9.55 16.09 4.71
C GLY A 142 9.30 15.25 5.97
N LEU A 143 8.30 15.61 6.78
CA LEU A 143 7.88 14.81 7.91
C LEU A 143 7.06 13.60 7.45
N VAL A 144 6.11 13.79 6.53
CA VAL A 144 5.36 12.69 5.93
C VAL A 144 6.31 11.67 5.29
N SER A 145 7.34 12.14 4.56
CA SER A 145 8.37 11.27 3.99
C SER A 145 9.08 10.43 5.05
N ARG A 146 9.54 11.06 6.14
CA ARG A 146 10.23 10.32 7.22
C ARG A 146 9.37 9.29 7.92
N ILE A 147 8.05 9.57 8.05
CA ILE A 147 7.12 8.60 8.64
C ILE A 147 6.91 7.43 7.69
N THR A 148 6.72 7.71 6.39
CA THR A 148 6.54 6.65 5.39
C THR A 148 7.81 5.81 5.21
N ASP A 149 8.98 6.39 5.39
CA ASP A 149 10.26 5.66 5.34
C ASP A 149 10.40 4.62 6.47
N LYS A 150 9.66 4.78 7.58
CA LYS A 150 9.63 3.77 8.66
C LYS A 150 9.06 2.42 8.23
N ILE A 151 8.26 2.39 7.14
CA ILE A 151 7.68 1.16 6.58
C ILE A 151 8.72 0.38 5.74
N LEU A 152 9.79 1.00 5.28
CA LEU A 152 10.76 0.37 4.38
C LEU A 152 11.33 -0.97 4.88
N PRO A 153 11.67 -1.14 6.19
CA PRO A 153 12.11 -2.44 6.70
C PRO A 153 11.06 -3.54 6.52
N GLU A 154 9.77 -3.24 6.83
CA GLU A 154 8.67 -4.19 6.68
C GLU A 154 8.42 -4.52 5.20
N VAL A 155 8.49 -3.52 4.31
CA VAL A 155 8.39 -3.72 2.86
C VAL A 155 9.52 -4.61 2.36
N ASN A 156 10.76 -4.41 2.84
CA ASN A 156 11.90 -5.23 2.48
C ASN A 156 11.75 -6.67 2.99
N GLU A 157 11.28 -6.87 4.22
CA GLU A 157 10.99 -8.20 4.77
C GLU A 157 9.92 -8.90 3.94
N TRP A 158 8.81 -8.21 3.65
CA TRP A 158 7.76 -8.73 2.79
C TRP A 158 8.27 -9.08 1.39
N GLN A 159 9.07 -8.21 0.76
CA GLN A 159 9.63 -8.44 -0.57
C GLN A 159 10.54 -9.67 -0.61
N ASN A 160 11.30 -9.93 0.46
CA ASN A 160 12.25 -11.03 0.54
C ASN A 160 11.71 -12.30 1.22
N ARG A 161 10.42 -12.32 1.57
CA ARG A 161 9.81 -13.47 2.22
C ARG A 161 9.91 -14.74 1.37
N PRO A 162 10.00 -15.94 1.99
CA PRO A 162 9.90 -17.21 1.26
C PRO A 162 8.59 -17.32 0.51
N LEU A 163 8.61 -17.94 -0.66
CA LEU A 163 7.47 -18.20 -1.51
C LEU A 163 7.18 -19.70 -1.60
N GLU A 164 5.97 -20.04 -2.05
CA GLU A 164 5.61 -21.44 -2.29
C GLU A 164 6.43 -22.03 -3.44
N ALA A 165 6.63 -23.34 -3.41
CA ALA A 165 7.46 -24.02 -4.40
C ALA A 165 6.81 -24.06 -5.79
N VAL A 166 5.46 -24.02 -5.88
CA VAL A 166 4.73 -24.20 -7.14
C VAL A 166 3.58 -23.19 -7.24
N TYR A 167 3.52 -22.50 -8.37
CA TYR A 167 2.42 -21.63 -8.73
C TYR A 167 1.76 -22.08 -10.04
N PRO A 168 0.49 -22.51 -10.03
CA PRO A 168 -0.25 -22.85 -11.26
C PRO A 168 -0.30 -21.72 -12.27
N VAL A 169 -0.51 -20.49 -11.82
CA VAL A 169 -0.56 -19.32 -12.71
C VAL A 169 0.16 -18.15 -12.06
N VAL A 170 1.03 -17.51 -12.83
CA VAL A 170 1.72 -16.27 -12.42
C VAL A 170 1.47 -15.19 -13.47
N PHE A 171 1.10 -14.01 -13.02
CA PHE A 171 0.88 -12.83 -13.86
C PHE A 171 2.05 -11.86 -13.69
N PHE A 172 2.63 -11.43 -14.79
CA PHE A 172 3.64 -10.39 -14.86
C PHE A 172 3.01 -9.15 -15.49
N ASP A 173 2.93 -8.05 -14.75
CA ASP A 173 2.33 -6.80 -15.24
C ASP A 173 3.23 -5.62 -14.91
N GLY A 174 3.44 -4.76 -15.89
CA GLY A 174 4.31 -3.58 -15.80
C GLY A 174 3.51 -2.29 -15.92
N ILE A 175 3.75 -1.35 -14.99
CA ILE A 175 3.16 -0.01 -15.01
C ILE A 175 4.28 1.01 -15.22
N VAL A 176 4.20 1.75 -16.33
CA VAL A 176 5.15 2.82 -16.66
C VAL A 176 4.69 4.12 -16.04
N PHE A 177 5.58 4.82 -15.34
CA PHE A 177 5.32 6.11 -14.75
C PHE A 177 6.53 7.05 -14.86
N ASN A 178 6.27 8.35 -14.77
CA ASN A 178 7.31 9.37 -14.77
C ASN A 178 7.66 9.78 -13.34
N SER A 179 8.93 9.74 -12.99
CA SER A 179 9.48 10.19 -11.72
C SER A 179 10.42 11.37 -11.95
N ARG A 180 10.52 12.28 -11.00
CA ARG A 180 11.51 13.36 -11.03
C ARG A 180 12.75 12.95 -10.22
N LYS A 181 13.92 12.95 -10.86
CA LYS A 181 15.22 12.68 -10.25
C LYS A 181 16.18 13.76 -10.74
N ASP A 182 16.88 14.44 -9.82
CA ASP A 182 17.85 15.48 -10.13
C ASP A 182 17.33 16.56 -11.10
N ASN A 183 16.10 17.05 -10.86
CA ASN A 183 15.35 17.99 -11.70
C ASN A 183 15.05 17.51 -13.14
N LYS A 184 15.30 16.24 -13.46
CA LYS A 184 14.95 15.62 -14.75
C LYS A 184 13.78 14.67 -14.56
N ILE A 185 12.95 14.57 -15.61
CA ILE A 185 11.91 13.55 -15.67
C ILE A 185 12.55 12.27 -16.17
N VAL A 186 12.48 11.21 -15.34
CA VAL A 186 12.95 9.87 -15.67
C VAL A 186 11.74 8.96 -15.72
N THR A 187 11.58 8.25 -16.83
CA THR A 187 10.56 7.23 -16.98
C THR A 187 11.02 5.95 -16.25
N LYS A 188 10.17 5.42 -15.40
CA LYS A 188 10.39 4.16 -14.68
C LYS A 188 9.27 3.19 -14.95
N CYS A 189 9.55 1.91 -14.83
CA CYS A 189 8.56 0.86 -14.84
C CYS A 189 8.56 0.14 -13.49
N VAL A 190 7.36 -0.04 -12.92
CA VAL A 190 7.13 -0.94 -11.78
C VAL A 190 6.55 -2.23 -12.33
N TYR A 191 7.23 -3.33 -12.10
CA TYR A 191 6.73 -4.66 -12.37
C TYR A 191 6.13 -5.25 -11.10
N SER A 192 4.89 -5.69 -11.21
CA SER A 192 4.20 -6.45 -10.16
C SER A 192 3.99 -7.87 -10.63
N VAL A 193 4.39 -8.83 -9.82
CA VAL A 193 4.18 -10.26 -10.09
C VAL A 193 3.15 -10.79 -9.11
N LEU A 194 2.04 -11.33 -9.65
CA LEU A 194 0.96 -11.92 -8.89
C LEU A 194 0.89 -13.42 -9.17
N GLY A 195 0.93 -14.25 -8.13
CA GLY A 195 0.76 -15.68 -8.21
C GLY A 195 -0.63 -16.14 -7.78
N ILE A 196 -1.07 -17.25 -8.36
CA ILE A 196 -2.19 -18.04 -7.82
C ILE A 196 -1.56 -19.32 -7.29
N ASN A 197 -1.73 -19.60 -6.00
CA ASN A 197 -1.18 -20.80 -5.37
C ASN A 197 -2.02 -22.05 -5.65
N MET A 198 -1.59 -23.21 -5.15
CA MET A 198 -2.28 -24.49 -5.37
C MET A 198 -3.69 -24.53 -4.73
N GLU A 199 -3.95 -23.67 -3.75
CA GLU A 199 -5.28 -23.54 -3.11
C GLU A 199 -6.21 -22.56 -3.87
N GLY A 200 -5.70 -21.88 -4.90
CA GLY A 200 -6.45 -20.90 -5.70
C GLY A 200 -6.44 -19.48 -5.12
N HIS A 201 -5.68 -19.22 -4.08
CA HIS A 201 -5.51 -17.88 -3.51
C HIS A 201 -4.56 -17.04 -4.35
N LYS A 202 -4.89 -15.76 -4.48
CA LYS A 202 -4.07 -14.76 -5.18
C LYS A 202 -3.18 -14.03 -4.19
N GLU A 203 -1.90 -13.95 -4.48
CA GLU A 203 -0.94 -13.18 -3.72
C GLU A 203 0.02 -12.41 -4.61
N ILE A 204 0.48 -11.24 -4.16
CA ILE A 204 1.54 -10.50 -4.83
C ILE A 204 2.85 -11.11 -4.41
N LEU A 205 3.61 -11.67 -5.37
CA LEU A 205 4.90 -12.31 -5.10
C LEU A 205 6.02 -11.29 -4.88
N GLY A 206 5.90 -10.13 -5.50
CA GLY A 206 6.83 -9.02 -5.32
C GLY A 206 6.61 -7.90 -6.32
N THR A 207 7.37 -6.82 -6.12
CA THR A 207 7.39 -5.64 -6.99
C THR A 207 8.83 -5.22 -7.26
N TRP A 208 9.16 -4.89 -8.51
CA TRP A 208 10.50 -4.47 -8.94
C TRP A 208 10.41 -3.19 -9.75
N ILE A 209 11.35 -2.29 -9.54
CA ILE A 209 11.40 -1.00 -10.23
C ILE A 209 12.65 -0.96 -11.11
N SER A 210 12.47 -0.55 -12.37
CA SER A 210 13.58 -0.31 -13.30
C SER A 210 13.37 0.96 -14.12
N GLU A 211 14.46 1.57 -14.53
CA GLU A 211 14.46 2.67 -15.51
C GLU A 211 14.45 2.14 -16.96
N ASN A 212 14.87 0.88 -17.17
CA ASN A 212 14.94 0.24 -18.48
C ASN A 212 14.29 -1.14 -18.44
N GLU A 213 13.35 -1.37 -19.35
CA GLU A 213 12.78 -2.68 -19.61
C GLU A 213 13.75 -3.47 -20.49
N SER A 214 14.37 -4.51 -19.93
CA SER A 214 15.32 -5.33 -20.65
C SER A 214 15.14 -6.82 -20.32
N ALA A 215 15.60 -7.69 -21.21
CA ALA A 215 15.58 -9.14 -20.96
C ALA A 215 16.36 -9.52 -19.70
N SER A 216 17.45 -8.82 -19.39
CA SER A 216 18.23 -9.04 -18.16
C SER A 216 17.45 -8.65 -16.90
N PHE A 217 16.65 -7.58 -16.96
CA PHE A 217 15.78 -7.19 -15.86
C PHE A 217 14.69 -8.24 -15.60
N TYR A 218 14.05 -8.76 -16.66
CA TYR A 218 13.07 -9.83 -16.52
C TYR A 218 13.69 -11.11 -15.98
N ALA A 219 14.89 -11.46 -16.42
CA ALA A 219 15.62 -12.59 -15.88
C ALA A 219 15.96 -12.43 -14.39
N SER A 220 16.29 -11.21 -13.95
CA SER A 220 16.52 -10.92 -12.53
C SER A 220 15.27 -11.11 -11.67
N ILE A 221 14.09 -10.73 -12.17
CA ILE A 221 12.80 -11.00 -11.49
C ILE A 221 12.56 -12.50 -11.34
N CYS A 222 12.74 -13.26 -12.42
CA CYS A 222 12.57 -14.73 -12.38
C CYS A 222 13.57 -15.39 -11.44
N SER A 223 14.85 -14.94 -11.44
CA SER A 223 15.88 -15.45 -10.53
C SER A 223 15.59 -15.11 -9.07
N ASP A 224 15.02 -13.93 -8.79
CA ASP A 224 14.59 -13.56 -7.44
C ASP A 224 13.46 -14.47 -6.95
N LEU A 225 12.45 -14.72 -7.77
CA LEU A 225 11.37 -15.67 -7.44
C LEU A 225 11.96 -17.07 -7.13
N GLN A 226 12.90 -17.55 -7.94
CA GLN A 226 13.56 -18.83 -7.73
C GLN A 226 14.36 -18.85 -6.42
N SER A 227 15.13 -17.81 -6.13
CA SER A 227 15.93 -17.70 -4.90
C SER A 227 15.07 -17.70 -3.63
N ARG A 228 13.84 -17.21 -3.74
CA ARG A 228 12.84 -17.17 -2.65
C ARG A 228 12.03 -18.46 -2.55
N GLY A 229 12.33 -19.49 -3.34
CA GLY A 229 11.77 -20.83 -3.20
C GLY A 229 10.88 -21.33 -4.33
N VAL A 230 10.53 -20.49 -5.32
CA VAL A 230 9.72 -20.93 -6.46
C VAL A 230 10.51 -21.91 -7.32
N LYS A 231 10.01 -23.14 -7.48
CA LYS A 231 10.62 -24.21 -8.27
C LYS A 231 9.96 -24.40 -9.62
N ASP A 232 8.64 -24.17 -9.69
CA ASP A 232 7.88 -24.39 -10.92
C ASP A 232 6.71 -23.42 -11.06
N ILE A 233 6.46 -22.98 -12.29
CA ILE A 233 5.33 -22.16 -12.70
C ILE A 233 4.69 -22.86 -13.90
N PHE A 234 3.39 -23.24 -13.81
CA PHE A 234 2.78 -23.93 -14.93
C PHE A 234 2.43 -22.99 -16.09
N ILE A 235 1.82 -21.83 -15.78
CA ILE A 235 1.43 -20.84 -16.76
C ILE A 235 1.89 -19.46 -16.32
N ALA A 236 2.67 -18.78 -17.16
CA ALA A 236 3.04 -17.37 -16.98
C ALA A 236 2.23 -16.49 -17.91
N CYS A 237 1.39 -15.63 -17.33
CA CYS A 237 0.61 -14.65 -18.07
C CYS A 237 1.33 -13.30 -18.10
N HIS A 238 1.58 -12.76 -19.29
CA HIS A 238 2.32 -11.49 -19.44
C HIS A 238 1.86 -10.73 -20.70
N ASP A 239 2.24 -9.47 -20.79
CA ASP A 239 2.13 -8.71 -22.03
C ASP A 239 3.21 -9.18 -23.05
N ASN A 240 3.03 -8.80 -24.31
CA ASN A 240 3.92 -9.24 -25.39
C ASN A 240 5.21 -8.41 -25.43
N LEU A 241 5.95 -8.35 -24.29
CA LEU A 241 7.22 -7.63 -24.20
C LEU A 241 8.39 -8.48 -24.74
N THR A 242 9.22 -7.83 -25.54
CA THR A 242 10.38 -8.47 -26.15
C THR A 242 11.35 -8.97 -25.07
N GLY A 243 11.64 -10.28 -25.06
CA GLY A 243 12.60 -10.90 -24.16
C GLY A 243 12.02 -11.44 -22.85
N LEU A 244 10.79 -11.10 -22.47
CA LEU A 244 10.19 -11.61 -21.23
C LEU A 244 9.93 -13.12 -21.29
N CYS A 245 9.39 -13.62 -22.42
CA CYS A 245 9.19 -15.05 -22.66
C CYS A 245 10.50 -15.84 -22.51
N ASN A 246 11.58 -15.35 -23.13
CA ASN A 246 12.89 -15.99 -23.04
C ASN A 246 13.44 -15.94 -21.62
N ALA A 247 13.26 -14.85 -20.89
CA ALA A 247 13.68 -14.72 -19.50
C ALA A 247 12.95 -15.73 -18.60
N ILE A 248 11.64 -15.87 -18.75
CA ILE A 248 10.83 -16.85 -18.00
C ILE A 248 11.32 -18.27 -18.32
N ASN A 249 11.45 -18.61 -19.59
CA ASN A 249 11.85 -19.96 -20.01
C ASN A 249 13.30 -20.31 -19.64
N SER A 250 14.18 -19.32 -19.47
CA SER A 250 15.56 -19.56 -19.02
C SER A 250 15.65 -20.02 -17.56
N VAL A 251 14.72 -19.57 -16.71
CA VAL A 251 14.67 -19.91 -15.28
C VAL A 251 13.65 -21.02 -15.00
N PHE A 252 12.49 -20.98 -15.68
CA PHE A 252 11.39 -21.93 -15.55
C PHE A 252 11.09 -22.58 -16.91
N PRO A 253 11.90 -23.57 -17.37
CA PRO A 253 11.85 -24.08 -18.75
C PRO A 253 10.56 -24.87 -19.10
N LYS A 254 9.83 -25.31 -18.10
CA LYS A 254 8.55 -26.04 -18.30
C LYS A 254 7.34 -25.13 -18.35
N THR A 255 7.50 -23.84 -18.07
CA THR A 255 6.41 -22.88 -18.04
C THR A 255 5.80 -22.65 -19.41
N LYS A 256 4.48 -22.69 -19.50
CA LYS A 256 3.74 -22.28 -20.69
C LYS A 256 3.48 -20.78 -20.63
N ASN A 257 3.86 -20.05 -21.67
CA ASN A 257 3.64 -18.62 -21.75
C ASN A 257 2.23 -18.32 -22.32
N GLN A 258 1.46 -17.54 -21.60
CA GLN A 258 0.14 -17.04 -22.00
C GLN A 258 0.21 -15.54 -22.20
N LEU A 259 -0.09 -15.05 -23.39
CA LEU A 259 -0.19 -13.61 -23.62
C LEU A 259 -1.47 -13.03 -23.00
N CYS A 260 -1.33 -11.85 -22.41
CA CYS A 260 -2.45 -11.15 -21.78
C CYS A 260 -3.50 -10.73 -22.80
N ILE A 261 -4.69 -11.32 -22.68
CA ILE A 261 -5.84 -11.04 -23.56
C ILE A 261 -6.24 -9.56 -23.48
N VAL A 262 -6.17 -8.95 -22.30
CA VAL A 262 -6.55 -7.54 -22.11
C VAL A 262 -5.61 -6.64 -22.91
N HIS A 263 -4.30 -6.88 -22.87
CA HIS A 263 -3.32 -6.13 -23.67
C HIS A 263 -3.52 -6.37 -25.17
N GLN A 264 -3.79 -7.59 -25.59
CA GLN A 264 -4.09 -7.92 -26.99
C GLN A 264 -5.33 -7.16 -27.50
N ILE A 265 -6.40 -7.09 -26.70
CA ILE A 265 -7.61 -6.33 -27.05
C ILE A 265 -7.32 -4.84 -27.12
N ARG A 266 -6.62 -4.27 -26.12
CA ARG A 266 -6.22 -2.85 -26.11
C ARG A 266 -5.40 -2.50 -27.35
N ASN A 267 -4.47 -3.35 -27.73
CA ASN A 267 -3.67 -3.17 -28.95
C ASN A 267 -4.53 -3.26 -30.22
N SER A 268 -5.47 -4.19 -30.29
CA SER A 268 -6.43 -4.30 -31.39
C SER A 268 -7.27 -3.02 -31.53
N CYS A 269 -7.76 -2.49 -30.41
CA CYS A 269 -8.60 -1.29 -30.39
C CYS A 269 -7.87 0.02 -30.80
N LYS A 270 -6.53 0.06 -30.76
CA LYS A 270 -5.76 1.23 -31.25
C LYS A 270 -5.98 1.52 -32.73
N PHE A 271 -6.30 0.50 -33.51
CA PHE A 271 -6.51 0.59 -34.96
C PHE A 271 -7.97 0.78 -35.34
N VAL A 272 -8.89 0.90 -34.36
CA VAL A 272 -10.33 0.94 -34.59
C VAL A 272 -10.88 2.33 -34.23
N PRO A 273 -11.52 3.05 -35.17
CA PRO A 273 -12.24 4.28 -34.88
C PRO A 273 -13.33 4.08 -33.83
N TYR A 274 -13.64 5.13 -33.07
CA TYR A 274 -14.58 5.09 -31.96
C TYR A 274 -15.95 4.46 -32.34
N LYS A 275 -16.49 4.81 -33.53
CA LYS A 275 -17.78 4.32 -34.04
C LYS A 275 -17.87 2.81 -34.13
N ASP A 276 -16.79 2.11 -34.46
CA ASP A 276 -16.76 0.65 -34.65
C ASP A 276 -16.22 -0.09 -33.43
N ARG A 277 -15.58 0.61 -32.49
CA ARG A 277 -14.88 0.00 -31.35
C ARG A 277 -15.78 -0.91 -30.51
N LYS A 278 -17.02 -0.49 -30.23
CA LYS A 278 -17.97 -1.28 -29.45
C LYS A 278 -18.31 -2.62 -30.14
N ALA A 279 -18.54 -2.58 -31.45
CA ALA A 279 -18.88 -3.77 -32.23
C ALA A 279 -17.67 -4.73 -32.38
N VAL A 280 -16.49 -4.19 -32.68
CA VAL A 280 -15.24 -4.97 -32.76
C VAL A 280 -14.92 -5.63 -31.41
N CYS A 281 -15.02 -4.91 -30.31
CA CYS A 281 -14.78 -5.48 -28.96
C CYS A 281 -15.81 -6.56 -28.62
N ALA A 282 -17.07 -6.41 -29.02
CA ALA A 282 -18.09 -7.44 -28.81
C ALA A 282 -17.78 -8.73 -29.57
N ASP A 283 -17.31 -8.63 -30.81
CA ASP A 283 -16.93 -9.81 -31.61
C ASP A 283 -15.62 -10.42 -31.11
N LEU A 284 -14.61 -9.62 -30.72
CA LEU A 284 -13.40 -10.13 -30.05
C LEU A 284 -13.75 -10.88 -28.75
N LYS A 285 -14.79 -10.44 -28.02
CA LYS A 285 -15.24 -11.10 -26.80
C LYS A 285 -15.70 -12.52 -27.05
N LYS A 286 -16.27 -12.83 -28.22
CA LYS A 286 -16.67 -14.20 -28.57
C LYS A 286 -15.44 -15.11 -28.65
N ILE A 287 -14.33 -14.63 -29.20
CA ILE A 287 -13.08 -15.39 -29.34
C ILE A 287 -12.51 -15.76 -27.98
N TYR A 288 -12.18 -14.75 -27.14
CA TYR A 288 -11.57 -15.04 -25.84
C TYR A 288 -12.57 -15.50 -24.78
N GLY A 289 -13.86 -15.36 -25.05
CA GLY A 289 -14.97 -15.86 -24.27
C GLY A 289 -15.35 -17.31 -24.59
N ALA A 290 -14.81 -17.91 -25.65
CA ALA A 290 -15.10 -19.28 -26.05
C ALA A 290 -14.75 -20.31 -24.95
N VAL A 291 -15.50 -21.43 -24.88
CA VAL A 291 -15.33 -22.44 -23.83
C VAL A 291 -14.11 -23.31 -24.11
N ASN A 292 -13.89 -23.65 -25.38
CA ASN A 292 -12.81 -24.48 -25.87
C ASN A 292 -12.09 -23.83 -27.06
N LEU A 293 -11.07 -24.52 -27.57
CA LEU A 293 -10.26 -24.02 -28.67
C LEU A 293 -11.04 -23.94 -29.99
N ASP A 294 -11.87 -24.98 -30.28
CA ASP A 294 -12.64 -25.08 -31.52
C ASP A 294 -13.64 -23.91 -31.63
N ASP A 295 -14.35 -23.62 -30.55
CA ASP A 295 -15.26 -22.46 -30.48
C ASP A 295 -14.50 -21.13 -30.63
N ALA A 296 -13.29 -21.02 -30.10
CA ALA A 296 -12.46 -19.84 -30.25
C ALA A 296 -11.99 -19.66 -31.70
N GLU A 297 -11.63 -20.75 -32.38
CA GLU A 297 -11.24 -20.74 -33.80
C GLU A 297 -12.43 -20.36 -34.69
N PHE A 298 -13.60 -20.95 -34.44
CA PHE A 298 -14.80 -20.59 -35.14
C PHE A 298 -15.16 -19.12 -35.01
N ALA A 299 -15.15 -18.60 -33.78
CA ALA A 299 -15.40 -17.17 -33.53
C ALA A 299 -14.33 -16.25 -34.20
N LYS A 300 -13.09 -16.72 -34.33
CA LYS A 300 -12.01 -15.99 -35.04
C LYS A 300 -12.28 -15.94 -36.53
N GLU A 301 -12.79 -17.00 -37.13
CA GLU A 301 -13.17 -16.99 -38.57
C GLU A 301 -14.39 -16.11 -38.82
N GLU A 302 -15.42 -16.10 -37.96
CA GLU A 302 -16.51 -15.12 -38.06
C GLU A 302 -16.01 -13.68 -37.98
N PHE A 303 -15.04 -13.42 -37.07
CA PHE A 303 -14.39 -12.12 -36.96
C PHE A 303 -13.61 -11.76 -38.23
N ARG A 304 -12.93 -12.75 -38.86
CA ARG A 304 -12.18 -12.59 -40.10
C ARG A 304 -13.08 -12.17 -41.25
N GLU A 305 -14.18 -12.88 -41.46
CA GLU A 305 -15.15 -12.58 -42.52
C GLU A 305 -15.70 -11.16 -42.39
N LYS A 306 -16.01 -10.75 -41.18
CA LYS A 306 -16.64 -9.45 -40.89
C LYS A 306 -15.68 -8.26 -40.96
N TRP A 307 -14.48 -8.42 -40.42
CA TRP A 307 -13.62 -7.28 -40.12
C TRP A 307 -12.29 -7.23 -40.87
N ASN A 308 -11.83 -8.32 -41.52
CA ASN A 308 -10.51 -8.38 -42.13
C ASN A 308 -10.30 -7.34 -43.23
N LYS A 309 -11.33 -7.07 -44.04
CA LYS A 309 -11.25 -6.04 -45.10
C LYS A 309 -11.01 -4.63 -44.50
N LYS A 310 -11.55 -4.38 -43.34
CA LYS A 310 -11.51 -3.04 -42.73
C LYS A 310 -10.35 -2.87 -41.73
N TYR A 311 -10.02 -3.93 -40.99
CA TYR A 311 -8.98 -3.92 -39.93
C TYR A 311 -8.05 -5.15 -40.01
N PRO A 312 -7.29 -5.33 -41.09
CA PRO A 312 -6.48 -6.54 -41.31
C PRO A 312 -5.38 -6.73 -40.26
N ASN A 313 -4.88 -5.63 -39.66
CA ASN A 313 -3.80 -5.68 -38.68
C ASN A 313 -4.24 -6.36 -37.37
N ILE A 314 -5.52 -6.33 -37.05
CA ILE A 314 -6.02 -7.02 -35.84
C ILE A 314 -5.80 -8.51 -36.00
N LEU A 315 -6.29 -9.08 -37.10
CA LEU A 315 -6.18 -10.52 -37.38
C LEU A 315 -4.72 -10.97 -37.53
N LYS A 316 -3.90 -10.21 -38.24
CA LYS A 316 -2.46 -10.52 -38.32
C LYS A 316 -1.81 -10.66 -36.96
N SER A 317 -2.17 -9.78 -36.01
CA SER A 317 -1.65 -9.84 -34.65
C SER A 317 -2.20 -11.04 -33.86
N TRP A 318 -3.50 -11.35 -34.03
CA TRP A 318 -4.13 -12.49 -33.37
C TRP A 318 -3.61 -13.84 -33.93
N ASP A 319 -3.45 -13.95 -35.23
CA ASP A 319 -2.90 -15.15 -35.88
C ASP A 319 -1.44 -15.40 -35.46
N LYS A 320 -0.62 -14.33 -35.41
CA LYS A 320 0.77 -14.43 -34.98
C LYS A 320 0.91 -14.95 -33.54
N ASN A 321 0.02 -14.50 -32.67
CA ASN A 321 0.09 -14.77 -31.22
C ASN A 321 -0.90 -15.87 -30.78
N TRP A 322 -1.51 -16.61 -31.72
CA TRP A 322 -2.63 -17.49 -31.44
C TRP A 322 -2.30 -18.57 -30.41
N ALA A 323 -1.16 -19.21 -30.57
CA ALA A 323 -0.73 -20.29 -29.69
C ALA A 323 -0.60 -19.81 -28.23
N GLU A 324 0.03 -18.63 -28.03
CA GLU A 324 0.22 -18.05 -26.69
C GLU A 324 -1.06 -17.39 -26.15
N LEU A 325 -2.02 -17.01 -26.99
CA LEU A 325 -3.31 -16.44 -26.55
C LEU A 325 -4.29 -17.52 -26.08
N THR A 326 -4.09 -18.77 -26.46
CA THR A 326 -5.05 -19.88 -26.24
C THR A 326 -4.57 -20.92 -25.23
N VAL A 327 -3.44 -20.72 -24.56
CA VAL A 327 -2.88 -21.68 -23.59
C VAL A 327 -3.89 -22.01 -22.47
N LEU A 328 -4.55 -21.01 -21.90
CA LEU A 328 -5.56 -21.21 -20.85
C LEU A 328 -6.80 -21.98 -21.35
N CYS A 329 -7.17 -21.81 -22.62
CA CYS A 329 -8.28 -22.56 -23.23
C CYS A 329 -7.91 -24.04 -23.39
N SER A 330 -6.64 -24.33 -23.72
CA SER A 330 -6.13 -25.70 -23.93
C SER A 330 -5.90 -26.47 -22.62
N CYS A 331 -5.72 -25.78 -21.49
CA CYS A 331 -5.38 -26.40 -20.21
C CYS A 331 -6.58 -26.67 -19.30
N GLY A 332 -7.81 -26.42 -19.75
CA GLY A 332 -9.03 -26.70 -18.96
C GLY A 332 -9.18 -25.85 -17.69
N PHE A 333 -8.34 -24.84 -17.50
CA PHE A 333 -8.47 -23.90 -16.39
C PHE A 333 -9.71 -23.04 -16.59
N ALA A 334 -10.76 -23.29 -15.80
CA ALA A 334 -12.01 -22.57 -15.85
C ALA A 334 -11.79 -21.07 -15.71
N LYS A 335 -12.32 -20.29 -16.64
CA LYS A 335 -12.21 -18.83 -16.79
C LYS A 335 -12.67 -17.96 -15.58
N GLN A 336 -13.11 -18.57 -14.48
CA GLN A 336 -13.65 -17.85 -13.32
C GLN A 336 -12.60 -16.99 -12.60
N ASN A 337 -11.32 -17.29 -12.70
CA ASN A 337 -10.25 -16.58 -11.99
C ASN A 337 -9.60 -15.42 -12.77
N CYS A 338 -9.80 -15.33 -14.10
CA CYS A 338 -9.30 -14.21 -14.91
C CYS A 338 -10.21 -12.95 -14.90
N ARG A 339 -11.42 -13.04 -14.33
CA ARG A 339 -12.31 -11.90 -14.19
C ARG A 339 -12.05 -11.21 -12.85
N ARG A 340 -11.25 -10.19 -12.84
CA ARG A 340 -11.26 -9.00 -11.96
C ARG A 340 -9.86 -8.39 -11.84
N SER A 341 -9.51 -7.62 -12.84
CA SER A 341 -8.71 -6.41 -12.66
C SER A 341 -9.41 -5.19 -13.30
N ASP A 342 -10.75 -5.27 -13.44
CA ASP A 342 -11.49 -4.08 -13.81
C ASP A 342 -11.65 -3.24 -12.54
N GLY A 343 -10.63 -2.38 -12.32
CA GLY A 343 -10.69 -1.34 -11.31
C GLY A 343 -11.96 -0.51 -11.48
N LYS A 344 -12.85 -0.62 -10.52
CA LYS A 344 -13.71 0.47 -10.09
C LYS A 344 -12.97 1.15 -8.96
N GLY A 345 -12.49 2.33 -9.23
CA GLY A 345 -11.90 3.30 -8.33
C GLY A 345 -11.58 4.54 -9.11
#